data_9849d5ce132086a7b526614ec88b33cb
#
_entry.id   9849d5ce132086a7b526614ec88b33cb
#
_cell.length_a   1.000
_cell.length_b   1.000
_cell.length_c   1.000
_cell.angle_alpha   90.00
_cell.angle_beta   90.00
_cell.angle_gamma   90.00
#
_symmetry.space_group_name_H-M   'P 1'
#
loop_
_entity.id
_entity.type
_entity.pdbx_description
1 polymer ?
#
loop_
_entity_poly.entity_id
_entity_poly.type
_entity_poly.pdbx_seq_one_letter_code
_entity_poly.pdbx_strand_id
1 'polypeptide(L)'
;CKPNEETQAILIDANKLFMYDFGNVSRRTNNKYSFDKENSYYNYIKSFPLNSEIDVYLHYKSKNPDRRFTLASSGSMMHRYHISISALRPSDFSSRPEDDRVGYFTTMYQDYSKTLKEDPYVRYINRWDLRKQNPHEKLSKPVKPIVFWLENTIPREFRDAVKRGILGWNKAFEKIGFIDAIEVRQMPDDATWDPADVRYNTIRWIVQPESAYAVGPSRAN
;
A
#
# COMPACT_ATOMS: atom_id res chain seq x y z
N CYS A 1 -16.98 -19.85 12.43
CA CYS A 1 -15.76 -20.15 13.22
C CYS A 1 -15.93 -19.55 14.60
N LYS A 2 -15.57 -20.27 15.66
CA LYS A 2 -15.53 -19.70 17.01
C LYS A 2 -14.18 -19.00 17.18
N PRO A 3 -14.14 -17.83 17.88
CA PRO A 3 -12.88 -17.20 18.26
C PRO A 3 -12.04 -18.13 19.14
N ASN A 4 -10.72 -18.01 19.03
CA ASN A 4 -9.80 -18.61 20.01
C ASN A 4 -10.02 -17.94 21.35
N GLU A 5 -10.19 -18.71 22.45
CA GLU A 5 -10.56 -18.20 23.75
C GLU A 5 -9.47 -17.28 24.38
N GLU A 6 -8.20 -17.56 24.09
CA GLU A 6 -7.08 -16.77 24.63
C GLU A 6 -6.79 -15.50 23.82
N THR A 7 -6.82 -15.59 22.48
CA THR A 7 -6.40 -14.49 21.59
C THR A 7 -7.56 -13.70 21.02
N GLN A 8 -8.81 -14.18 21.18
CA GLN A 8 -10.02 -13.66 20.52
C GLN A 8 -9.90 -13.64 18.98
N ALA A 9 -8.89 -14.31 18.43
CA ALA A 9 -8.66 -14.40 17.00
C ALA A 9 -9.63 -15.39 16.34
N ILE A 10 -10.07 -15.07 15.15
CA ILE A 10 -10.93 -15.95 14.34
C ILE A 10 -10.08 -16.60 13.26
N LEU A 11 -9.99 -17.93 13.27
CA LEU A 11 -9.33 -18.65 12.20
C LEU A 11 -10.21 -18.61 10.95
N ILE A 12 -9.63 -18.13 9.87
CA ILE A 12 -10.28 -18.03 8.55
C ILE A 12 -9.58 -18.94 7.53
N ASP A 13 -10.35 -19.44 6.57
CA ASP A 13 -9.79 -20.18 5.44
C ASP A 13 -9.34 -19.18 4.35
N ALA A 14 -8.02 -18.98 4.22
CA ALA A 14 -7.44 -18.09 3.24
C ALA A 14 -7.82 -18.47 1.78
N ASN A 15 -8.05 -19.74 1.49
CA ASN A 15 -8.47 -20.16 0.15
C ASN A 15 -9.86 -19.64 -0.23
N LYS A 16 -10.74 -19.46 0.75
CA LYS A 16 -12.05 -18.84 0.50
C LYS A 16 -11.96 -17.34 0.23
N LEU A 17 -10.91 -16.68 0.71
CA LEU A 17 -10.70 -15.25 0.54
C LEU A 17 -9.90 -14.91 -0.72
N PHE A 18 -8.95 -15.77 -1.13
CA PHE A 18 -7.97 -15.38 -2.14
C PHE A 18 -7.85 -16.38 -3.31
N MET A 19 -8.45 -17.61 -3.21
CA MET A 19 -8.40 -18.62 -4.26
C MET A 19 -9.70 -18.67 -5.08
N TYR A 20 -10.09 -17.51 -5.65
CA TYR A 20 -11.23 -17.38 -6.55
C TYR A 20 -11.01 -16.22 -7.52
N ASP A 21 -11.86 -16.06 -8.52
CA ASP A 21 -11.76 -14.97 -9.51
C ASP A 21 -12.22 -13.62 -8.96
N PHE A 22 -11.53 -13.09 -7.93
CA PHE A 22 -11.87 -11.79 -7.35
C PHE A 22 -11.54 -10.62 -8.29
N GLY A 23 -10.66 -10.82 -9.27
CA GLY A 23 -10.37 -9.86 -10.34
C GLY A 23 -11.43 -9.80 -11.43
N ASN A 24 -12.44 -10.68 -11.38
CA ASN A 24 -13.49 -10.83 -12.41
C ASN A 24 -12.91 -11.00 -13.83
N VAL A 25 -11.79 -11.70 -13.95
CA VAL A 25 -11.11 -11.92 -15.24
C VAL A 25 -12.00 -12.70 -16.19
N SER A 26 -12.70 -13.70 -15.69
CA SER A 26 -13.66 -14.47 -16.51
C SER A 26 -14.69 -13.56 -17.14
N ARG A 27 -15.34 -12.69 -16.37
CA ARG A 27 -16.34 -11.73 -16.87
C ARG A 27 -15.72 -10.71 -17.83
N ARG A 28 -14.55 -10.16 -17.49
CA ARG A 28 -13.86 -9.15 -18.32
C ARG A 28 -13.40 -9.70 -19.67
N THR A 29 -13.27 -11.00 -19.77
CA THR A 29 -12.93 -11.69 -21.03
C THR A 29 -14.15 -12.29 -21.72
N ASN A 30 -15.36 -11.83 -21.41
CA ASN A 30 -16.63 -12.35 -21.93
C ASN A 30 -16.76 -13.88 -21.76
N ASN A 31 -16.32 -14.40 -20.62
CA ASN A 31 -16.29 -15.81 -20.26
C ASN A 31 -15.45 -16.70 -21.21
N LYS A 32 -14.54 -16.11 -21.99
CA LYS A 32 -13.61 -16.88 -22.81
C LYS A 32 -12.56 -17.60 -21.96
N TYR A 33 -12.23 -17.05 -20.79
CA TYR A 33 -11.33 -17.66 -19.81
C TYR A 33 -12.10 -18.01 -18.55
N SER A 34 -11.81 -19.15 -17.97
CA SER A 34 -12.36 -19.61 -16.69
C SER A 34 -11.25 -19.75 -15.66
N PHE A 35 -11.58 -19.43 -14.42
CA PHE A 35 -10.67 -19.63 -13.30
C PHE A 35 -10.32 -21.10 -13.13
N ASP A 36 -9.04 -21.40 -12.96
CA ASP A 36 -8.49 -22.74 -12.78
C ASP A 36 -7.79 -22.82 -11.42
N LYS A 37 -8.56 -23.27 -10.42
CA LYS A 37 -8.10 -23.35 -9.04
C LYS A 37 -6.95 -24.35 -8.86
N GLU A 38 -6.95 -25.45 -9.61
CA GLU A 38 -5.95 -26.52 -9.47
C GLU A 38 -4.54 -26.05 -9.85
N ASN A 39 -4.45 -25.09 -10.78
CA ASN A 39 -3.18 -24.49 -11.22
C ASN A 39 -2.92 -23.10 -10.62
N SER A 40 -3.72 -22.72 -9.62
CA SER A 40 -3.53 -21.49 -8.84
C SER A 40 -2.85 -21.80 -7.52
N TYR A 41 -1.94 -20.92 -7.07
CA TYR A 41 -1.16 -21.19 -5.86
C TYR A 41 -0.69 -19.92 -5.17
N TYR A 42 -0.37 -20.02 -3.89
CA TYR A 42 0.31 -18.98 -3.14
C TYR A 42 1.81 -19.04 -3.45
N ASN A 43 2.37 -17.92 -3.89
CA ASN A 43 3.81 -17.79 -4.07
C ASN A 43 4.52 -17.63 -2.72
N TYR A 44 3.99 -16.72 -1.89
CA TYR A 44 4.42 -16.59 -0.50
C TYR A 44 3.32 -15.95 0.36
N ILE A 45 3.44 -16.18 1.66
CA ILE A 45 2.68 -15.48 2.70
C ILE A 45 3.69 -15.04 3.76
N LYS A 46 3.72 -13.74 4.07
CA LYS A 46 4.55 -13.17 5.12
C LYS A 46 3.66 -12.47 6.13
N SER A 47 3.94 -12.64 7.41
CA SER A 47 3.24 -11.95 8.49
C SER A 47 4.21 -11.13 9.31
N PHE A 48 3.81 -9.90 9.58
CA PHE A 48 4.54 -8.93 10.39
C PHE A 48 3.66 -8.50 11.56
N PRO A 49 4.18 -7.79 12.56
CA PRO A 49 3.37 -7.37 13.72
C PRO A 49 2.13 -6.55 13.39
N LEU A 50 2.09 -5.86 12.24
CA LEU A 50 1.00 -4.98 11.85
C LEU A 50 0.39 -5.25 10.48
N ASN A 51 0.98 -6.14 9.70
CA ASN A 51 0.46 -6.49 8.38
C ASN A 51 0.81 -7.92 7.99
N SER A 52 0.03 -8.42 7.05
CA SER A 52 0.31 -9.67 6.35
C SER A 52 0.32 -9.40 4.85
N GLU A 53 1.34 -9.93 4.18
CA GLU A 53 1.54 -9.81 2.75
C GLU A 53 1.33 -11.17 2.09
N ILE A 54 0.40 -11.22 1.15
CA ILE A 54 -0.01 -12.45 0.46
C ILE A 54 0.22 -12.24 -1.02
N ASP A 55 1.03 -13.12 -1.61
CA ASP A 55 1.30 -13.12 -3.03
C ASP A 55 0.71 -14.38 -3.64
N VAL A 56 -0.23 -14.24 -4.57
CA VAL A 56 -0.98 -15.34 -5.15
C VAL A 56 -0.97 -15.28 -6.68
N TYR A 57 -0.76 -16.43 -7.30
CA TYR A 57 -0.93 -16.64 -8.72
C TYR A 57 -2.27 -17.29 -8.99
N LEU A 58 -3.13 -16.62 -9.76
CA LEU A 58 -4.41 -17.13 -10.21
C LEU A 58 -4.32 -17.50 -11.69
N HIS A 59 -4.56 -18.76 -11.97
CA HIS A 59 -4.53 -19.31 -13.34
C HIS A 59 -5.92 -19.26 -13.98
N TYR A 60 -5.93 -18.92 -15.26
CA TYR A 60 -7.13 -18.93 -16.11
C TYR A 60 -6.87 -19.71 -17.37
N LYS A 61 -7.80 -20.56 -17.75
CA LYS A 61 -7.72 -21.42 -18.95
C LYS A 61 -8.84 -21.14 -19.94
N SER A 62 -8.54 -21.33 -21.21
CA SER A 62 -9.49 -21.19 -22.30
C SER A 62 -9.30 -22.34 -23.31
N LYS A 63 -10.42 -22.92 -23.75
CA LYS A 63 -10.45 -23.89 -24.85
C LYS A 63 -10.49 -23.20 -26.23
N ASN A 64 -10.95 -21.95 -26.27
CA ASN A 64 -11.06 -21.16 -27.49
C ASN A 64 -10.57 -19.72 -27.26
N PRO A 65 -9.24 -19.54 -27.05
CA PRO A 65 -8.67 -18.25 -26.71
C PRO A 65 -8.59 -17.32 -27.92
N ASP A 66 -8.73 -16.02 -27.65
CA ASP A 66 -8.24 -15.01 -28.61
C ASP A 66 -6.71 -15.05 -28.62
N ARG A 67 -6.12 -14.89 -29.81
CA ARG A 67 -4.64 -14.81 -29.92
C ARG A 67 -4.09 -13.64 -29.10
N ARG A 68 -3.21 -13.95 -28.18
CA ARG A 68 -2.53 -12.97 -27.31
C ARG A 68 -1.02 -13.06 -27.53
N PHE A 69 -0.46 -12.05 -28.20
CA PHE A 69 0.98 -12.01 -28.55
C PHE A 69 1.89 -11.92 -27.32
N THR A 70 1.37 -11.45 -26.18
CA THR A 70 2.13 -11.32 -24.93
C THR A 70 2.14 -12.61 -24.10
N LEU A 71 1.40 -13.63 -24.50
CA LEU A 71 1.34 -14.92 -23.80
C LEU A 71 2.07 -16.00 -24.58
N ALA A 72 2.85 -16.83 -23.89
CA ALA A 72 3.49 -18.00 -24.48
C ALA A 72 2.45 -19.00 -25.03
N SER A 73 1.29 -19.11 -24.36
CA SER A 73 0.14 -19.85 -24.85
C SER A 73 -1.11 -19.00 -24.62
N SER A 74 -1.87 -18.73 -25.67
CA SER A 74 -3.13 -17.98 -25.53
C SER A 74 -4.20 -18.75 -24.74
N GLY A 75 -4.10 -20.06 -24.61
CA GLY A 75 -5.04 -20.88 -23.82
C GLY A 75 -4.79 -20.85 -22.32
N SER A 76 -3.68 -20.28 -21.88
CA SER A 76 -3.25 -20.25 -20.47
C SER A 76 -2.80 -18.83 -20.09
N MET A 77 -3.39 -18.31 -19.02
CA MET A 77 -3.10 -16.97 -18.56
C MET A 77 -2.92 -17.00 -17.03
N MET A 78 -1.81 -16.42 -16.56
CA MET A 78 -1.49 -16.33 -15.15
C MET A 78 -1.56 -14.88 -14.70
N HIS A 79 -2.33 -14.60 -13.66
CA HIS A 79 -2.39 -13.31 -13.01
C HIS A 79 -1.76 -13.40 -11.63
N ARG A 80 -0.81 -12.51 -11.36
CA ARG A 80 -0.21 -12.36 -10.04
C ARG A 80 -0.89 -11.22 -9.30
N TYR A 81 -1.33 -11.49 -8.09
CA TYR A 81 -1.91 -10.50 -7.18
C TYR A 81 -1.09 -10.45 -5.90
N HIS A 82 -0.79 -9.22 -5.48
CA HIS A 82 -0.21 -8.96 -4.18
C HIS A 82 -1.26 -8.28 -3.30
N ILE A 83 -1.54 -8.88 -2.15
CA ILE A 83 -2.56 -8.44 -1.20
C ILE A 83 -1.87 -8.10 0.11
N SER A 84 -2.04 -6.86 0.56
CA SER A 84 -1.54 -6.38 1.83
C SER A 84 -2.72 -6.14 2.77
N ILE A 85 -2.70 -6.77 3.94
CA ILE A 85 -3.72 -6.62 4.98
C ILE A 85 -3.02 -6.01 6.18
N SER A 86 -3.41 -4.79 6.56
CA SER A 86 -2.81 -4.08 7.68
C SER A 86 -3.79 -3.92 8.84
N ALA A 87 -3.28 -4.02 10.06
CA ALA A 87 -4.05 -3.73 11.26
C ALA A 87 -4.40 -2.25 11.32
N LEU A 88 -5.67 -1.95 11.51
CA LEU A 88 -6.13 -0.59 11.79
C LEU A 88 -5.98 -0.34 13.29
N ARG A 89 -5.02 0.50 13.66
CA ARG A 89 -4.78 0.84 15.07
C ARG A 89 -5.75 1.91 15.55
N PRO A 90 -6.21 1.84 16.81
CA PRO A 90 -6.84 2.97 17.44
C PRO A 90 -5.91 4.18 17.39
N SER A 91 -6.43 5.33 17.02
CA SER A 91 -5.68 6.57 16.90
C SER A 91 -6.52 7.74 17.38
N ASP A 92 -5.89 8.73 18.00
CA ASP A 92 -6.48 10.02 18.33
C ASP A 92 -6.29 11.04 17.20
N PHE A 93 -5.89 10.56 16.00
CA PHE A 93 -5.72 11.37 14.81
C PHE A 93 -7.05 11.98 14.38
N SER A 94 -7.09 13.30 14.30
CA SER A 94 -8.26 14.02 13.81
C SER A 94 -8.29 14.06 12.30
N SER A 95 -9.25 13.36 11.71
CA SER A 95 -9.48 13.39 10.27
C SER A 95 -9.86 14.78 9.81
N ARG A 96 -9.39 15.19 8.64
CA ARG A 96 -9.70 16.48 8.04
C ARG A 96 -10.49 16.28 6.75
N PRO A 97 -11.69 16.90 6.63
CA PRO A 97 -12.46 16.84 5.40
C PRO A 97 -11.68 17.41 4.20
N GLU A 98 -11.97 16.88 3.02
CA GLU A 98 -11.51 17.43 1.74
C GLU A 98 -12.08 18.83 1.52
N ASP A 99 -11.32 19.66 0.82
CA ASP A 99 -11.75 20.98 0.34
C ASP A 99 -11.39 21.06 -1.15
N ASP A 100 -12.39 21.31 -1.99
CA ASP A 100 -12.26 21.34 -3.46
C ASP A 100 -11.26 22.39 -3.98
N ARG A 101 -10.88 23.38 -3.13
CA ARG A 101 -9.89 24.40 -3.46
C ARG A 101 -8.46 23.89 -3.41
N VAL A 102 -8.23 22.73 -2.78
CA VAL A 102 -6.90 22.18 -2.58
C VAL A 102 -6.89 20.68 -2.90
N GLY A 103 -6.06 20.28 -3.85
CA GLY A 103 -5.91 18.88 -4.23
C GLY A 103 -5.12 18.07 -3.20
N TYR A 104 -5.71 17.00 -2.70
CA TYR A 104 -5.09 15.99 -1.86
C TYR A 104 -5.48 14.59 -2.35
N PHE A 105 -4.68 13.58 -2.01
CA PHE A 105 -5.19 12.22 -2.01
C PHE A 105 -6.14 12.03 -0.83
N THR A 106 -7.24 11.35 -1.07
CA THR A 106 -8.30 11.19 -0.07
C THR A 106 -8.60 9.74 0.21
N THR A 107 -9.00 9.47 1.44
CA THR A 107 -9.73 8.26 1.80
C THR A 107 -11.21 8.57 1.69
N MET A 108 -11.93 7.79 0.89
CA MET A 108 -13.34 8.02 0.57
C MET A 108 -14.16 6.78 0.90
N TYR A 109 -15.33 7.00 1.48
CA TYR A 109 -16.35 5.96 1.66
C TYR A 109 -17.76 6.54 1.48
N GLN A 110 -18.73 5.68 1.30
CA GLN A 110 -20.13 6.06 1.20
C GLN A 110 -20.81 5.84 2.56
N ASP A 111 -21.43 6.91 3.09
CA ASP A 111 -22.19 6.88 4.33
C ASP A 111 -23.68 6.84 4.01
N TYR A 112 -24.28 5.67 4.13
CA TYR A 112 -25.71 5.45 3.93
C TYR A 112 -26.55 5.57 5.20
N SER A 113 -25.97 5.96 6.33
CA SER A 113 -26.71 6.19 7.57
C SER A 113 -27.63 7.40 7.52
N LYS A 114 -27.40 8.30 6.55
CA LYS A 114 -28.17 9.53 6.31
C LYS A 114 -28.86 9.45 4.94
N THR A 115 -30.02 8.84 4.90
CA THR A 115 -30.79 8.54 3.68
C THR A 115 -31.25 9.76 2.85
N LEU A 116 -31.18 10.97 3.41
CA LEU A 116 -31.58 12.22 2.73
C LEU A 116 -30.39 13.08 2.31
N LYS A 117 -29.19 12.56 2.32
CA LYS A 117 -27.99 13.29 1.93
C LYS A 117 -27.85 13.29 0.40
N GLU A 118 -27.71 14.46 -0.20
CA GLU A 118 -27.50 14.60 -1.64
C GLU A 118 -26.18 13.96 -2.09
N ASP A 119 -25.12 14.11 -1.28
CA ASP A 119 -23.83 13.43 -1.51
C ASP A 119 -23.55 12.44 -0.38
N PRO A 120 -23.63 11.12 -0.62
CA PRO A 120 -23.32 10.11 0.37
C PRO A 120 -21.81 9.94 0.61
N TYR A 121 -20.97 10.55 -0.20
CA TYR A 121 -19.54 10.39 -0.09
C TYR A 121 -18.95 11.22 1.04
N VAL A 122 -18.20 10.55 1.91
CA VAL A 122 -17.36 11.18 2.93
C VAL A 122 -15.92 11.10 2.46
N ARG A 123 -15.22 12.24 2.41
CA ARG A 123 -13.84 12.33 1.93
C ARG A 123 -12.97 12.97 2.98
N TYR A 124 -11.90 12.27 3.35
CA TYR A 124 -10.88 12.78 4.26
C TYR A 124 -9.53 12.84 3.55
N ILE A 125 -8.80 13.93 3.71
CA ILE A 125 -7.47 14.08 3.14
C ILE A 125 -6.48 13.12 3.81
N ASN A 126 -5.63 12.50 3.01
CA ASN A 126 -4.53 11.69 3.53
C ASN A 126 -3.36 12.61 3.89
N ARG A 127 -2.97 12.62 5.14
CA ARG A 127 -1.87 13.43 5.67
C ARG A 127 -1.13 12.73 6.78
N TRP A 128 0.10 13.15 7.02
CA TRP A 128 0.88 12.67 8.15
C TRP A 128 0.37 13.26 9.47
N ASP A 129 0.34 12.45 10.53
CA ASP A 129 0.09 12.92 11.91
C ASP A 129 1.36 13.54 12.47
N LEU A 130 1.57 14.82 12.18
CA LEU A 130 2.69 15.59 12.69
C LEU A 130 2.21 16.49 13.82
N ARG A 131 2.80 16.32 15.00
CA ARG A 131 2.57 17.15 16.18
C ARG A 131 3.88 17.75 16.62
N LYS A 132 3.89 19.05 16.91
CA LYS A 132 5.08 19.74 17.38
C LYS A 132 5.51 19.21 18.75
N GLN A 133 6.80 19.00 18.94
CA GLN A 133 7.38 18.70 20.24
C GLN A 133 7.18 19.89 21.20
N ASN A 134 7.36 21.11 20.70
CA ASN A 134 7.11 22.35 21.42
C ASN A 134 6.00 23.16 20.71
N PRO A 135 4.73 23.00 21.08
CA PRO A 135 3.59 23.60 20.36
C PRO A 135 3.62 25.13 20.29
N HIS A 136 4.25 25.79 21.27
CA HIS A 136 4.32 27.25 21.39
C HIS A 136 5.43 27.88 20.55
N GLU A 137 6.36 27.08 20.03
CA GLU A 137 7.43 27.58 19.17
C GLU A 137 6.94 27.75 17.72
N LYS A 138 7.42 28.82 17.07
CA LYS A 138 7.12 29.03 15.66
C LYS A 138 7.62 27.88 14.79
N LEU A 139 8.84 27.40 15.08
CA LEU A 139 9.47 26.24 14.45
C LEU A 139 9.80 25.23 15.54
N SER A 140 9.38 23.98 15.37
CA SER A 140 9.65 22.88 16.29
C SER A 140 9.87 21.58 15.54
N LYS A 141 10.67 20.69 16.11
CA LYS A 141 10.72 19.31 15.63
C LYS A 141 9.38 18.62 15.87
N PRO A 142 8.99 17.66 15.02
CA PRO A 142 7.86 16.80 15.32
C PRO A 142 8.20 15.86 16.48
N VAL A 143 7.19 15.48 17.26
CA VAL A 143 7.31 14.41 18.28
C VAL A 143 7.81 13.11 17.64
N LYS A 144 7.30 12.81 16.44
CA LYS A 144 7.69 11.66 15.65
C LYS A 144 7.95 12.12 14.20
N PRO A 145 9.20 12.09 13.73
CA PRO A 145 9.51 12.42 12.36
C PRO A 145 9.00 11.37 11.38
N ILE A 146 8.81 11.78 10.14
CA ILE A 146 8.55 10.88 9.01
C ILE A 146 9.89 10.28 8.61
N VAL A 147 10.09 8.99 8.88
CA VAL A 147 11.34 8.30 8.54
C VAL A 147 11.13 7.52 7.24
N PHE A 148 11.97 7.79 6.23
CA PHE A 148 12.08 6.97 5.03
C PHE A 148 13.38 6.17 5.06
N TRP A 149 13.27 4.87 4.74
CA TRP A 149 14.40 3.96 4.63
C TRP A 149 14.73 3.73 3.15
N LEU A 150 15.98 3.96 2.77
CA LEU A 150 16.48 3.61 1.46
C LEU A 150 16.84 2.13 1.44
N GLU A 151 16.13 1.35 0.65
CA GLU A 151 16.39 -0.08 0.50
C GLU A 151 17.70 -0.34 -0.24
N ASN A 152 18.34 -1.48 0.04
CA ASN A 152 19.64 -1.84 -0.51
C ASN A 152 19.61 -2.14 -2.02
N THR A 153 18.42 -2.32 -2.63
CA THR A 153 18.24 -2.43 -4.09
C THR A 153 18.52 -1.11 -4.83
N ILE A 154 18.50 0.05 -4.12
CA ILE A 154 18.88 1.32 -4.75
C ILE A 154 20.38 1.28 -5.05
N PRO A 155 20.80 1.47 -6.33
CA PRO A 155 22.21 1.52 -6.67
C PRO A 155 22.96 2.60 -5.88
N ARG A 156 24.16 2.29 -5.44
CA ARG A 156 24.91 3.15 -4.52
C ARG A 156 25.12 4.58 -5.03
N GLU A 157 25.35 4.70 -6.35
CA GLU A 157 25.54 6.00 -7.02
C GLU A 157 24.30 6.92 -6.96
N PHE A 158 23.09 6.36 -6.80
CA PHE A 158 21.86 7.16 -6.77
C PHE A 158 21.36 7.45 -5.34
N ARG A 159 21.87 6.76 -4.32
CA ARG A 159 21.39 6.88 -2.93
C ARG A 159 21.43 8.31 -2.41
N ASP A 160 22.52 9.03 -2.67
CA ASP A 160 22.65 10.44 -2.25
C ASP A 160 21.69 11.37 -2.97
N ALA A 161 21.44 11.14 -4.27
CA ALA A 161 20.48 11.91 -5.03
C ALA A 161 19.05 11.68 -4.52
N VAL A 162 18.67 10.43 -4.28
CA VAL A 162 17.35 10.06 -3.70
C VAL A 162 17.19 10.68 -2.31
N LYS A 163 18.20 10.56 -1.45
CA LYS A 163 18.21 11.17 -0.11
C LYS A 163 17.99 12.68 -0.17
N ARG A 164 18.75 13.39 -1.02
CA ARG A 164 18.60 14.85 -1.18
C ARG A 164 17.21 15.23 -1.68
N GLY A 165 16.65 14.47 -2.63
CA GLY A 165 15.32 14.70 -3.17
C GLY A 165 14.24 14.62 -2.09
N ILE A 166 14.30 13.58 -1.24
CA ILE A 166 13.34 13.37 -0.15
C ILE A 166 13.51 14.46 0.93
N LEU A 167 14.74 14.74 1.35
CA LEU A 167 15.01 15.77 2.36
C LEU A 167 14.65 17.18 1.89
N GLY A 168 14.60 17.43 0.59
CA GLY A 168 14.14 18.69 0.02
C GLY A 168 12.75 19.13 0.49
N TRP A 169 11.88 18.16 0.81
CA TRP A 169 10.55 18.45 1.36
C TRP A 169 10.57 19.09 2.75
N ASN A 170 11.66 18.98 3.53
CA ASN A 170 11.77 19.68 4.82
C ASN A 170 11.55 21.19 4.67
N LYS A 171 11.96 21.79 3.55
CA LYS A 171 11.70 23.21 3.26
C LYS A 171 10.19 23.56 3.23
N ALA A 172 9.35 22.63 2.77
CA ALA A 172 7.90 22.82 2.78
C ALA A 172 7.34 22.65 4.20
N PHE A 173 7.86 21.70 4.98
CA PHE A 173 7.48 21.52 6.38
C PHE A 173 7.91 22.69 7.28
N GLU A 174 9.05 23.31 7.02
CA GLU A 174 9.49 24.52 7.73
C GLU A 174 8.50 25.68 7.57
N LYS A 175 7.91 25.84 6.37
CA LYS A 175 6.89 26.89 6.12
C LYS A 175 5.63 26.72 6.98
N ILE A 176 5.32 25.49 7.38
CA ILE A 176 4.18 25.18 8.25
C ILE A 176 4.59 24.95 9.72
N GLY A 177 5.84 25.25 10.05
CA GLY A 177 6.32 25.28 11.43
C GLY A 177 7.02 24.05 11.95
N PHE A 178 7.49 23.14 11.06
CA PHE A 178 8.24 21.95 11.45
C PHE A 178 9.66 21.99 10.90
N ILE A 179 10.66 21.79 11.75
CA ILE A 179 12.06 21.53 11.36
C ILE A 179 12.32 20.02 11.48
N ASP A 180 13.16 19.48 10.60
CA ASP A 180 13.53 18.06 10.59
C ASP A 180 12.30 17.13 10.57
N ALA A 181 11.26 17.51 9.83
CA ALA A 181 10.02 16.71 9.74
C ALA A 181 10.26 15.37 9.07
N ILE A 182 11.19 15.31 8.12
CA ILE A 182 11.54 14.12 7.38
C ILE A 182 13.00 13.74 7.69
N GLU A 183 13.19 12.46 8.01
CA GLU A 183 14.49 11.80 8.08
C GLU A 183 14.64 10.76 6.97
N VAL A 184 15.85 10.61 6.46
CA VAL A 184 16.19 9.56 5.50
C VAL A 184 17.32 8.72 6.05
N ARG A 185 17.08 7.43 6.16
CA ARG A 185 18.03 6.45 6.69
C ARG A 185 18.35 5.41 5.63
N GLN A 186 19.58 4.93 5.61
CA GLN A 186 19.96 3.78 4.78
C GLN A 186 19.59 2.49 5.52
N MET A 187 18.97 1.56 4.83
CA MET A 187 18.75 0.21 5.32
C MET A 187 20.11 -0.46 5.56
N PRO A 188 20.38 -0.97 6.79
CA PRO A 188 21.60 -1.72 7.05
C PRO A 188 21.69 -2.98 6.17
N ASP A 189 22.90 -3.38 5.80
CA ASP A 189 23.11 -4.60 5.01
C ASP A 189 22.75 -5.87 5.81
N ASP A 190 22.85 -5.80 7.12
CA ASP A 190 22.50 -6.84 8.10
C ASP A 190 21.10 -6.64 8.72
N ALA A 191 20.25 -5.82 8.09
CA ALA A 191 18.90 -5.57 8.60
C ALA A 191 18.13 -6.88 8.77
N THR A 192 17.55 -7.08 9.95
CA THR A 192 16.74 -8.25 10.29
C THR A 192 15.25 -8.05 9.99
N TRP A 193 14.86 -6.88 9.49
CA TRP A 193 13.50 -6.54 9.13
C TRP A 193 13.31 -6.57 7.61
N ASP A 194 12.07 -6.83 7.18
CA ASP A 194 11.69 -6.90 5.77
C ASP A 194 11.10 -5.55 5.31
N PRO A 195 11.47 -5.04 4.12
CA PRO A 195 10.87 -3.84 3.54
C PRO A 195 9.35 -3.89 3.35
N ALA A 196 8.75 -5.06 3.38
CA ALA A 196 7.31 -5.23 3.32
C ALA A 196 6.60 -5.03 4.68
N ASP A 197 7.35 -4.91 5.77
CA ASP A 197 6.80 -4.59 7.08
C ASP A 197 6.34 -3.12 7.11
N VAL A 198 5.04 -2.91 7.30
CA VAL A 198 4.40 -1.57 7.27
C VAL A 198 4.95 -0.58 8.30
N ARG A 199 5.70 -1.05 9.29
CA ARG A 199 6.38 -0.17 10.28
C ARG A 199 7.51 0.65 9.68
N TYR A 200 8.01 0.29 8.49
CA TYR A 200 9.11 0.95 7.80
C TYR A 200 8.63 1.57 6.49
N ASN A 201 8.68 2.90 6.37
CA ASN A 201 8.41 3.55 5.09
C ASN A 201 9.65 3.37 4.20
N THR A 202 9.57 2.48 3.24
CA THR A 202 10.73 2.05 2.46
C THR A 202 10.65 2.57 1.03
N ILE A 203 11.74 3.20 0.57
CA ILE A 203 11.94 3.58 -0.83
C ILE A 203 12.66 2.43 -1.53
N ARG A 204 12.02 1.85 -2.53
CA ARG A 204 12.52 0.71 -3.28
C ARG A 204 12.90 1.13 -4.70
N TRP A 205 13.89 0.46 -5.25
CA TRP A 205 14.28 0.65 -6.65
C TRP A 205 13.54 -0.32 -7.55
N ILE A 206 12.85 0.21 -8.58
CA ILE A 206 12.15 -0.59 -9.57
C ILE A 206 12.93 -0.46 -10.88
N VAL A 207 13.38 -1.59 -11.43
CA VAL A 207 13.99 -1.65 -12.76
C VAL A 207 12.91 -1.99 -13.78
N GLN A 208 12.68 -1.07 -14.72
CA GLN A 208 11.74 -1.27 -15.81
C GLN A 208 12.36 -0.83 -17.13
N PRO A 209 12.28 -1.67 -18.19
CA PRO A 209 12.89 -1.35 -19.46
C PRO A 209 12.17 -0.23 -20.16
N GLU A 210 11.87 0.57 -20.57
CA GLU A 210 11.13 1.50 -21.44
C GLU A 210 10.54 2.75 -20.76
N SER A 211 10.44 2.82 -19.44
CA SER A 211 9.91 4.03 -18.79
C SER A 211 10.48 4.26 -17.40
N ALA A 212 10.69 5.52 -17.04
CA ALA A 212 10.98 5.92 -15.66
C ALA A 212 9.71 6.43 -15.00
N TYR A 213 9.28 5.81 -13.91
CA TYR A 213 8.16 6.27 -13.10
C TYR A 213 8.39 5.96 -11.62
N ALA A 214 7.68 6.69 -10.78
CA ALA A 214 7.62 6.42 -9.36
C ALA A 214 6.16 6.19 -8.94
N VAL A 215 5.94 5.25 -8.03
CA VAL A 215 4.63 4.97 -7.46
C VAL A 215 4.72 5.12 -5.94
N GLY A 216 3.83 5.90 -5.37
CA GLY A 216 3.68 6.06 -3.94
C GLY A 216 2.23 5.79 -3.55
N PRO A 217 1.92 4.66 -2.88
CA PRO A 217 0.56 4.42 -2.43
C PRO A 217 0.20 5.42 -1.33
N SER A 218 -0.99 6.00 -1.45
CA SER A 218 -1.62 6.75 -0.37
C SER A 218 -2.33 5.75 0.55
N ARG A 219 -2.04 5.79 1.85
CA ARG A 219 -2.71 4.95 2.86
C ARG A 219 -3.45 5.83 3.85
N ALA A 220 -4.62 5.37 4.27
CA ALA A 220 -5.28 5.91 5.45
C ALA A 220 -4.47 5.51 6.70
N ASN A 221 -4.13 6.45 7.54
CA ASN A 221 -3.49 6.24 8.83
C ASN A 221 -4.53 6.22 9.94
#